data_622757147594eedf854087c07dbcde55
#
_entry.id   622757147594eedf854087c07dbcde55
#
_cell.length_a   1.000
_cell.length_b   1.000
_cell.length_c   1.000
_cell.angle_alpha   90.00
_cell.angle_beta   90.00
_cell.angle_gamma   90.00
#
_symmetry.space_group_name_H-M   'P 1'
#
loop_
_entity.id
_entity.type
_entity.pdbx_description
1 polymer ?
#
loop_
_entity_poly.entity_id
_entity_poly.type
_entity_poly.pdbx_seq_one_letter_code
_entity_poly.pdbx_strand_id
1 'polypeptide(L)'
;MKVEEKEKVHSPLIDMKKKVRELNALAKRSKKNFDNSNYRKNDIRKNIFIYMASELQFLMLGIMLSEELTSYECFWPKWKNSPLQEEAMIKHQGDFLNSLYNGFYFLFFVQVENYLRLIANSNHINKEEEKSIMKIFRNLAKEYNLSKEDKNLFSIFSELRNLSHNGGFYSKENNKSIEFKGYKFIFEKGNSTKLPFSLIEYNVFIAEHIIDLIEKINQKTEKIDYIEDNYAKIEFTNE
;
A
#
# COMPACT_ATOMS: atom_id res chain seq x y z
N MET A 1 21.35 -25.84 22.44
CA MET A 1 21.32 -24.78 21.44
C MET A 1 22.22 -23.66 21.94
N LYS A 2 23.28 -23.35 21.23
CA LYS A 2 24.29 -22.37 21.64
C LYS A 2 23.71 -20.94 21.53
N VAL A 3 24.15 -20.06 22.39
CA VAL A 3 23.70 -18.64 22.46
C VAL A 3 23.78 -17.92 21.11
N GLU A 4 24.73 -18.29 20.24
CA GLU A 4 24.89 -17.73 18.89
C GLU A 4 23.74 -18.02 17.91
N GLU A 5 22.96 -19.09 18.11
CA GLU A 5 21.78 -19.39 17.27
C GLU A 5 20.56 -18.55 17.69
N LYS A 6 20.51 -18.09 18.96
CA LYS A 6 19.42 -17.21 19.43
C LYS A 6 19.54 -15.78 18.88
N GLU A 7 20.75 -15.28 18.63
CA GLU A 7 20.95 -13.94 18.07
C GLU A 7 20.56 -13.86 16.59
N LYS A 8 20.76 -14.93 15.81
CA LYS A 8 20.36 -14.96 14.38
C LYS A 8 18.85 -14.99 14.16
N VAL A 9 18.08 -15.53 15.10
CA VAL A 9 16.61 -15.56 15.04
C VAL A 9 15.98 -14.22 15.43
N HIS A 10 16.70 -13.38 16.18
CA HIS A 10 16.20 -12.06 16.62
C HIS A 10 16.34 -10.92 15.58
N SER A 11 17.21 -11.06 14.60
CA SER A 11 17.43 -10.03 13.58
C SER A 11 16.16 -9.67 12.75
N PRO A 12 15.37 -10.63 12.24
CA PRO A 12 14.14 -10.35 11.52
C PRO A 12 13.06 -9.67 12.36
N LEU A 13 12.94 -10.02 13.64
CA LEU A 13 11.95 -9.46 14.57
C LEU A 13 12.23 -7.99 14.92
N ILE A 14 13.51 -7.61 15.03
CA ILE A 14 13.90 -6.21 15.29
C ILE A 14 13.52 -5.33 14.11
N ASP A 15 13.69 -5.81 12.87
CA ASP A 15 13.34 -5.06 11.68
C ASP A 15 11.81 -4.92 11.53
N MET A 16 11.02 -5.95 11.83
CA MET A 16 9.55 -5.89 11.83
C MET A 16 9.02 -4.84 12.82
N LYS A 17 9.54 -4.79 14.05
CA LYS A 17 9.16 -3.76 15.04
C LYS A 17 9.47 -2.35 14.55
N LYS A 18 10.58 -2.16 13.83
CA LYS A 18 10.91 -0.88 13.19
C LYS A 18 9.88 -0.54 12.13
N LYS A 19 9.52 -1.49 11.26
CA LYS A 19 8.52 -1.28 10.20
C LYS A 19 7.13 -0.99 10.74
N VAL A 20 6.71 -1.65 11.82
CA VAL A 20 5.46 -1.33 12.53
C VAL A 20 5.45 0.12 13.03
N ARG A 21 6.57 0.63 13.56
CA ARG A 21 6.69 2.04 13.97
C ARG A 21 6.60 2.99 12.78
N GLU A 22 7.23 2.68 11.66
CA GLU A 22 7.17 3.45 10.41
C GLU A 22 5.72 3.50 9.89
N LEU A 23 5.01 2.37 9.82
CA LEU A 23 3.60 2.29 9.44
C LEU A 23 2.71 3.14 10.36
N ASN A 24 2.94 3.07 11.69
CA ASN A 24 2.21 3.88 12.66
C ASN A 24 2.46 5.39 12.47
N ALA A 25 3.69 5.77 12.15
CA ALA A 25 4.03 7.17 11.86
C ALA A 25 3.30 7.66 10.59
N LEU A 26 3.23 6.86 9.54
CA LEU A 26 2.49 7.17 8.31
C LEU A 26 0.98 7.25 8.55
N ALA A 27 0.41 6.33 9.33
CA ALA A 27 -1.00 6.37 9.72
C ALA A 27 -1.33 7.64 10.51
N LYS A 28 -0.48 8.03 11.47
CA LYS A 28 -0.62 9.28 12.22
C LYS A 28 -0.50 10.51 11.33
N ARG A 29 0.44 10.52 10.38
CA ARG A 29 0.58 11.60 9.39
C ARG A 29 -0.69 11.74 8.56
N SER A 30 -1.22 10.64 8.03
CA SER A 30 -2.46 10.64 7.25
C SER A 30 -3.64 11.14 8.07
N LYS A 31 -3.80 10.70 9.32
CA LYS A 31 -4.84 11.21 10.23
C LYS A 31 -4.69 12.71 10.48
N LYS A 32 -3.46 13.20 10.71
CA LYS A 32 -3.19 14.64 10.87
C LYS A 32 -3.58 15.42 9.62
N ASN A 33 -3.30 14.90 8.42
CA ASN A 33 -3.71 15.53 7.17
C ASN A 33 -5.24 15.58 7.04
N PHE A 34 -5.94 14.53 7.45
CA PHE A 34 -7.39 14.54 7.54
C PHE A 34 -7.91 15.62 8.50
N ASP A 35 -7.39 15.65 9.73
CA ASP A 35 -7.84 16.56 10.78
C ASP A 35 -7.58 18.04 10.40
N ASN A 36 -6.43 18.34 9.80
CA ASN A 36 -6.01 19.67 9.40
C ASN A 36 -6.57 20.14 8.05
N SER A 37 -7.26 19.29 7.33
CA SER A 37 -7.84 19.62 6.02
C SER A 37 -9.03 20.57 6.18
N ASN A 38 -9.00 21.68 5.42
CA ASN A 38 -10.10 22.64 5.34
C ASN A 38 -11.24 22.19 4.41
N TYR A 39 -11.12 21.04 3.78
CA TYR A 39 -12.16 20.49 2.91
C TYR A 39 -13.41 20.10 3.71
N ARG A 40 -14.57 20.17 3.06
CA ARG A 40 -15.87 19.83 3.66
C ARG A 40 -15.90 18.35 4.08
N LYS A 41 -16.80 18.03 5.01
CA LYS A 41 -17.16 16.64 5.32
C LYS A 41 -17.61 15.94 4.01
N ASN A 42 -17.18 14.69 3.80
CA ASN A 42 -17.44 13.90 2.59
C ASN A 42 -16.77 14.43 1.31
N ASP A 43 -15.75 15.28 1.42
CA ASP A 43 -14.87 15.58 0.30
C ASP A 43 -13.78 14.50 0.20
N ILE A 44 -13.62 13.92 -0.99
CA ILE A 44 -12.65 12.82 -1.18
C ILE A 44 -11.20 13.27 -0.90
N ARG A 45 -10.86 14.55 -1.10
CA ARG A 45 -9.53 15.10 -0.81
C ARG A 45 -9.19 15.06 0.68
N LYS A 46 -10.22 15.09 1.53
CA LYS A 46 -10.10 14.90 2.97
C LYS A 46 -10.15 13.43 3.33
N ASN A 47 -11.16 12.72 2.84
CA ASN A 47 -11.46 11.36 3.25
C ASN A 47 -10.41 10.36 2.81
N ILE A 48 -9.70 10.59 1.70
CA ILE A 48 -8.61 9.70 1.26
C ILE A 48 -7.58 9.47 2.37
N PHE A 49 -7.26 10.48 3.16
CA PHE A 49 -6.28 10.37 4.23
C PHE A 49 -6.75 9.47 5.38
N ILE A 50 -8.05 9.48 5.71
CA ILE A 50 -8.56 8.55 6.74
C ILE A 50 -8.61 7.11 6.21
N TYR A 51 -8.93 6.92 4.92
CA TYR A 51 -8.88 5.60 4.29
C TYR A 51 -7.45 5.04 4.30
N MET A 52 -6.48 5.84 3.89
CA MET A 52 -5.06 5.43 3.93
C MET A 52 -4.59 5.13 5.36
N ALA A 53 -5.00 5.94 6.34
CA ALA A 53 -4.67 5.69 7.75
C ALA A 53 -5.25 4.36 8.23
N SER A 54 -6.49 4.04 7.86
CA SER A 54 -7.16 2.78 8.22
C SER A 54 -6.44 1.57 7.62
N GLU A 55 -6.06 1.62 6.35
CA GLU A 55 -5.32 0.53 5.70
C GLU A 55 -3.95 0.30 6.35
N LEU A 56 -3.22 1.39 6.67
CA LEU A 56 -1.94 1.31 7.36
C LEU A 56 -2.07 0.72 8.76
N GLN A 57 -3.12 1.08 9.50
CA GLN A 57 -3.41 0.53 10.83
C GLN A 57 -3.80 -0.95 10.74
N PHE A 58 -4.58 -1.34 9.73
CA PHE A 58 -4.95 -2.72 9.49
C PHE A 58 -3.72 -3.60 9.20
N LEU A 59 -2.81 -3.13 8.33
CA LEU A 59 -1.55 -3.81 8.07
C LEU A 59 -0.72 -3.96 9.35
N MET A 60 -0.58 -2.90 10.12
CA MET A 60 0.14 -2.90 11.39
C MET A 60 -0.44 -3.92 12.37
N LEU A 61 -1.76 -3.94 12.54
CA LEU A 61 -2.45 -4.89 13.42
C LEU A 61 -2.23 -6.34 12.97
N GLY A 62 -2.32 -6.60 11.66
CA GLY A 62 -2.08 -7.93 11.10
C GLY A 62 -0.65 -8.44 11.36
N ILE A 63 0.36 -7.56 11.25
CA ILE A 63 1.75 -7.90 11.59
C ILE A 63 1.88 -8.22 13.09
N MET A 64 1.32 -7.37 13.96
CA MET A 64 1.38 -7.57 15.42
C MET A 64 0.69 -8.86 15.82
N LEU A 65 -0.48 -9.16 15.27
CA LEU A 65 -1.20 -10.42 15.53
C LEU A 65 -0.42 -11.64 15.00
N SER A 66 0.24 -11.53 13.87
CA SER A 66 1.10 -12.60 13.35
C SER A 66 2.26 -12.88 14.28
N GLU A 67 2.93 -11.85 14.82
CA GLU A 67 4.01 -12.00 15.80
C GLU A 67 3.51 -12.67 17.08
N GLU A 68 2.38 -12.22 17.61
CA GLU A 68 1.79 -12.77 18.83
C GLU A 68 1.40 -14.23 18.67
N LEU A 69 0.65 -14.56 17.61
CA LEU A 69 0.16 -15.92 17.35
C LEU A 69 1.28 -16.93 17.07
N THR A 70 2.41 -16.47 16.54
CA THR A 70 3.57 -17.31 16.22
C THR A 70 4.68 -17.24 17.27
N SER A 71 4.48 -16.46 18.35
CA SER A 71 5.43 -16.43 19.46
C SER A 71 5.56 -17.80 20.09
N TYR A 72 6.77 -18.13 20.53
CA TYR A 72 7.04 -19.40 21.21
C TYR A 72 6.13 -19.60 22.43
N GLU A 73 5.80 -18.55 23.15
CA GLU A 73 4.98 -18.58 24.36
C GLU A 73 3.51 -18.89 24.07
N CYS A 74 2.95 -18.31 23.00
CA CYS A 74 1.54 -18.51 22.64
C CYS A 74 1.29 -19.77 21.80
N PHE A 75 2.21 -20.08 20.91
CA PHE A 75 2.02 -21.12 19.92
C PHE A 75 2.43 -22.51 20.44
N TRP A 76 3.63 -22.66 20.97
CA TRP A 76 4.18 -23.95 21.40
C TRP A 76 3.34 -24.68 22.45
N PRO A 77 2.78 -24.05 23.48
CA PRO A 77 1.95 -24.78 24.45
C PRO A 77 0.72 -25.44 23.81
N LYS A 78 0.16 -24.83 22.77
CA LYS A 78 -1.04 -25.33 22.07
C LYS A 78 -0.73 -26.40 21.05
N TRP A 79 0.46 -26.37 20.46
CA TRP A 79 0.85 -27.22 19.34
C TRP A 79 1.97 -28.20 19.65
N LYS A 80 2.38 -28.29 20.90
CA LYS A 80 3.46 -29.18 21.38
C LYS A 80 3.32 -30.63 20.94
N ASN A 81 2.10 -31.10 20.71
CA ASN A 81 1.79 -32.46 20.25
C ASN A 81 1.32 -32.50 18.78
N SER A 82 1.42 -31.39 18.05
CA SER A 82 1.06 -31.36 16.64
C SER A 82 2.18 -31.96 15.80
N PRO A 83 1.83 -32.71 14.73
CA PRO A 83 2.81 -33.18 13.74
C PRO A 83 3.38 -32.04 12.89
N LEU A 84 2.89 -30.81 13.05
CA LEU A 84 3.46 -29.63 12.37
C LEU A 84 4.85 -29.37 12.92
N GLN A 85 5.83 -29.60 12.07
CA GLN A 85 7.22 -29.30 12.35
C GLN A 85 7.45 -27.79 12.34
N GLU A 86 8.49 -27.31 13.04
CA GLU A 86 8.87 -25.89 13.12
C GLU A 86 8.99 -25.24 11.74
N GLU A 87 9.52 -25.95 10.74
CA GLU A 87 9.63 -25.49 9.35
C GLU A 87 8.28 -25.21 8.71
N ALA A 88 7.27 -26.04 8.96
CA ALA A 88 5.91 -25.83 8.43
C ALA A 88 5.27 -24.57 9.02
N MET A 89 5.55 -24.28 10.29
CA MET A 89 5.04 -23.08 10.96
C MET A 89 5.67 -21.80 10.40
N ILE A 90 7.01 -21.80 10.25
CA ILE A 90 7.73 -20.66 9.65
C ILE A 90 7.19 -20.40 8.25
N LYS A 91 6.94 -21.45 7.48
CA LYS A 91 6.34 -21.34 6.15
C LYS A 91 4.94 -20.73 6.21
N HIS A 92 4.05 -21.23 7.07
CA HIS A 92 2.69 -20.71 7.20
C HIS A 92 2.65 -19.26 7.66
N GLN A 93 3.55 -18.87 8.57
CA GLN A 93 3.71 -17.45 8.96
C GLN A 93 4.13 -16.60 7.76
N GLY A 94 5.11 -17.06 6.99
CA GLY A 94 5.56 -16.38 5.78
C GLY A 94 4.44 -16.22 4.76
N ASP A 95 3.66 -17.28 4.50
CA ASP A 95 2.52 -17.27 3.59
C ASP A 95 1.42 -16.31 4.07
N PHE A 96 1.13 -16.29 5.39
CA PHE A 96 0.18 -15.34 5.98
C PHE A 96 0.65 -13.90 5.81
N LEU A 97 1.89 -13.58 6.15
CA LEU A 97 2.44 -12.24 6.00
C LEU A 97 2.47 -11.78 4.54
N ASN A 98 2.83 -12.66 3.61
CA ASN A 98 2.78 -12.36 2.19
C ASN A 98 1.34 -12.06 1.72
N SER A 99 0.36 -12.82 2.19
CA SER A 99 -1.05 -12.57 1.89
C SER A 99 -1.52 -11.25 2.48
N LEU A 100 -1.11 -10.93 3.71
CA LEU A 100 -1.41 -9.67 4.37
C LEU A 100 -0.82 -8.47 3.61
N TYR A 101 0.45 -8.55 3.20
CA TYR A 101 1.13 -7.48 2.45
C TYR A 101 0.50 -7.26 1.07
N ASN A 102 0.15 -8.33 0.37
CA ASN A 102 -0.52 -8.23 -0.92
C ASN A 102 -1.96 -7.69 -0.77
N GLY A 103 -2.69 -8.12 0.25
CA GLY A 103 -4.03 -7.63 0.57
C GLY A 103 -4.02 -6.13 0.89
N PHE A 104 -3.11 -5.69 1.76
CA PHE A 104 -2.91 -4.27 2.04
C PHE A 104 -2.61 -3.47 0.77
N TYR A 105 -1.66 -3.94 -0.03
CA TYR A 105 -1.27 -3.27 -1.25
C TYR A 105 -2.44 -3.08 -2.21
N PHE A 106 -3.25 -4.13 -2.37
CA PHE A 106 -4.43 -4.09 -3.22
C PHE A 106 -5.48 -3.09 -2.73
N LEU A 107 -5.84 -3.13 -1.44
CA LEU A 107 -6.82 -2.23 -0.84
C LEU A 107 -6.34 -0.77 -0.91
N PHE A 108 -5.07 -0.54 -0.58
CA PHE A 108 -4.45 0.77 -0.66
C PHE A 108 -4.48 1.32 -2.09
N PHE A 109 -4.22 0.46 -3.09
CA PHE A 109 -4.33 0.84 -4.50
C PHE A 109 -5.75 1.22 -4.89
N VAL A 110 -6.75 0.46 -4.47
CA VAL A 110 -8.17 0.72 -4.78
C VAL A 110 -8.60 2.09 -4.23
N GLN A 111 -8.18 2.45 -3.01
CA GLN A 111 -8.48 3.76 -2.43
C GLN A 111 -7.86 4.90 -3.27
N VAL A 112 -6.60 4.75 -3.66
CA VAL A 112 -5.91 5.74 -4.51
C VAL A 112 -6.53 5.82 -5.90
N GLU A 113 -6.88 4.69 -6.50
CA GLU A 113 -7.57 4.64 -7.81
C GLU A 113 -8.90 5.38 -7.76
N ASN A 114 -9.72 5.12 -6.74
CA ASN A 114 -10.99 5.80 -6.56
C ASN A 114 -10.81 7.33 -6.42
N TYR A 115 -9.89 7.74 -5.56
CA TYR A 115 -9.53 9.15 -5.39
C TYR A 115 -9.17 9.80 -6.74
N LEU A 116 -8.26 9.20 -7.52
CA LEU A 116 -7.82 9.76 -8.80
C LEU A 116 -8.95 9.85 -9.81
N ARG A 117 -9.87 8.89 -9.83
CA ARG A 117 -11.05 8.91 -10.70
C ARG A 117 -11.99 10.06 -10.35
N LEU A 118 -12.27 10.27 -9.07
CA LEU A 118 -13.13 11.36 -8.60
C LEU A 118 -12.50 12.73 -8.89
N ILE A 119 -11.19 12.88 -8.68
CA ILE A 119 -10.45 14.10 -9.05
C ILE A 119 -10.52 14.36 -10.56
N ALA A 120 -10.32 13.35 -11.40
CA ALA A 120 -10.34 13.50 -12.85
C ALA A 120 -11.74 13.86 -13.38
N ASN A 121 -12.77 13.26 -12.79
CA ASN A 121 -14.15 13.53 -13.17
C ASN A 121 -14.59 14.96 -12.79
N SER A 122 -14.26 15.40 -11.58
CA SER A 122 -14.61 16.75 -11.09
C SER A 122 -13.95 17.88 -11.87
N ASN A 123 -12.82 17.61 -12.50
CA ASN A 123 -12.08 18.58 -13.32
C ASN A 123 -12.40 18.50 -14.80
N HIS A 124 -13.35 17.66 -15.22
CA HIS A 124 -13.65 17.40 -16.64
C HIS A 124 -12.42 16.96 -17.46
N ILE A 125 -11.37 16.47 -16.79
CA ILE A 125 -10.14 15.97 -17.41
C ILE A 125 -10.45 14.66 -18.14
N ASN A 126 -11.44 13.92 -17.64
CA ASN A 126 -11.90 12.67 -18.19
C ASN A 126 -13.14 12.95 -19.07
N LYS A 127 -12.91 13.31 -20.34
CA LYS A 127 -13.99 13.66 -21.29
C LYS A 127 -14.80 12.46 -21.79
N GLU A 128 -14.25 11.27 -21.67
CA GLU A 128 -14.86 9.97 -22.00
C GLU A 128 -14.71 9.07 -20.78
N GLU A 129 -15.55 8.07 -20.61
CA GLU A 129 -15.45 7.07 -19.54
C GLU A 129 -14.16 6.23 -19.68
N GLU A 130 -13.01 6.85 -19.44
CA GLU A 130 -11.72 6.19 -19.53
C GLU A 130 -11.60 5.16 -18.38
N LYS A 131 -11.52 3.90 -18.74
CA LYS A 131 -11.43 2.79 -17.79
C LYS A 131 -10.01 2.60 -17.25
N SER A 132 -9.00 2.97 -18.03
CA SER A 132 -7.60 2.77 -17.65
C SER A 132 -7.11 3.81 -16.64
N ILE A 133 -6.84 3.38 -15.42
CA ILE A 133 -6.29 4.26 -14.38
C ILE A 133 -4.96 4.91 -14.79
N MET A 134 -4.13 4.21 -15.58
CA MET A 134 -2.88 4.76 -16.09
C MET A 134 -3.09 5.92 -17.07
N LYS A 135 -4.14 5.88 -17.88
CA LYS A 135 -4.49 6.99 -18.77
C LYS A 135 -5.07 8.15 -17.97
N ILE A 136 -5.96 7.89 -17.03
CA ILE A 136 -6.49 8.89 -16.09
C ILE A 136 -5.34 9.60 -15.38
N PHE A 137 -4.42 8.87 -14.80
CA PHE A 137 -3.28 9.45 -14.10
C PHE A 137 -2.37 10.26 -15.05
N ARG A 138 -2.13 9.80 -16.28
CA ARG A 138 -1.36 10.58 -17.26
C ARG A 138 -2.00 11.92 -17.59
N ASN A 139 -3.33 11.94 -17.74
CA ASN A 139 -4.07 13.16 -17.98
C ASN A 139 -4.00 14.12 -16.79
N LEU A 140 -4.19 13.62 -15.56
CA LEU A 140 -4.00 14.38 -14.33
C LEU A 140 -2.55 14.90 -14.20
N ALA A 141 -1.57 14.06 -14.50
CA ALA A 141 -0.17 14.42 -14.41
C ALA A 141 0.23 15.49 -15.45
N LYS A 142 -0.43 15.55 -16.59
CA LYS A 142 -0.28 16.62 -17.58
C LYS A 142 -0.93 17.90 -17.09
N GLU A 143 -2.17 17.84 -16.64
CA GLU A 143 -2.95 18.99 -16.17
C GLU A 143 -2.29 19.68 -14.98
N TYR A 144 -1.86 18.89 -14.00
CA TYR A 144 -1.25 19.43 -12.77
C TYR A 144 0.26 19.62 -12.85
N ASN A 145 0.86 19.39 -14.02
CA ASN A 145 2.30 19.46 -14.26
C ASN A 145 3.12 18.66 -13.21
N LEU A 146 2.70 17.40 -12.98
CA LEU A 146 3.40 16.51 -12.06
C LEU A 146 4.78 16.13 -12.60
N SER A 147 5.74 15.95 -11.71
CA SER A 147 7.12 15.65 -12.04
C SER A 147 7.29 14.28 -12.73
N LYS A 148 8.47 14.05 -13.32
CA LYS A 148 8.86 12.73 -13.83
C LYS A 148 8.89 11.69 -12.71
N GLU A 149 9.34 12.09 -11.52
CA GLU A 149 9.36 11.20 -10.33
C GLU A 149 7.95 10.77 -9.93
N ASP A 150 6.97 11.70 -9.88
CA ASP A 150 5.58 11.38 -9.56
C ASP A 150 4.98 10.39 -10.59
N LYS A 151 5.32 10.57 -11.88
CA LYS A 151 4.91 9.65 -12.96
C LYS A 151 5.55 8.26 -12.83
N ASN A 152 6.82 8.21 -12.45
CA ASN A 152 7.54 6.97 -12.21
C ASN A 152 6.97 6.23 -11.00
N LEU A 153 6.73 6.93 -9.89
CA LEU A 153 6.10 6.38 -8.68
C LEU A 153 4.78 5.69 -9.01
N PHE A 154 3.86 6.41 -9.66
CA PHE A 154 2.56 5.85 -9.99
C PHE A 154 2.66 4.69 -11.00
N SER A 155 3.62 4.75 -11.91
CA SER A 155 3.88 3.65 -12.83
C SER A 155 4.33 2.39 -12.11
N ILE A 156 5.24 2.50 -11.12
CA ILE A 156 5.65 1.37 -10.28
C ILE A 156 4.45 0.83 -9.51
N PHE A 157 3.69 1.71 -8.87
CA PHE A 157 2.50 1.38 -8.09
C PHE A 157 1.47 0.60 -8.93
N SER A 158 1.21 1.04 -10.16
CA SER A 158 0.28 0.35 -11.07
C SER A 158 0.81 -0.98 -11.61
N GLU A 159 2.11 -1.07 -11.94
CA GLU A 159 2.68 -2.33 -12.46
C GLU A 159 2.67 -3.43 -11.40
N LEU A 160 2.95 -3.10 -10.14
CA LEU A 160 2.94 -4.08 -9.06
C LEU A 160 1.53 -4.55 -8.70
N ARG A 161 0.52 -3.66 -8.81
CA ARG A 161 -0.89 -4.08 -8.70
C ARG A 161 -1.24 -5.11 -9.78
N ASN A 162 -0.80 -4.89 -11.01
CA ASN A 162 -1.03 -5.83 -12.09
C ASN A 162 -0.33 -7.18 -11.86
N LEU A 163 0.87 -7.16 -11.27
CA LEU A 163 1.56 -8.39 -10.86
C LEU A 163 0.77 -9.19 -9.83
N SER A 164 0.24 -8.53 -8.81
CA SER A 164 -0.59 -9.20 -7.80
C SER A 164 -1.82 -9.89 -8.41
N HIS A 165 -2.44 -9.30 -9.44
CA HIS A 165 -3.54 -9.92 -10.18
C HIS A 165 -3.12 -11.11 -11.04
N ASN A 166 -1.89 -11.12 -11.54
CA ASN A 166 -1.36 -12.15 -12.43
C ASN A 166 -0.55 -13.23 -11.68
N GLY A 167 -0.83 -13.45 -10.40
CA GLY A 167 -0.13 -14.45 -9.61
C GLY A 167 1.35 -14.16 -9.37
N GLY A 168 1.76 -12.89 -9.42
CA GLY A 168 3.15 -12.46 -9.22
C GLY A 168 3.99 -12.40 -10.50
N PHE A 169 3.42 -12.70 -11.67
CA PHE A 169 4.16 -12.70 -12.94
C PHE A 169 3.85 -11.48 -13.79
N TYR A 170 4.89 -10.89 -14.39
CA TYR A 170 4.74 -9.79 -15.32
C TYR A 170 4.25 -10.30 -16.69
N SER A 171 3.05 -9.90 -17.09
CA SER A 171 2.37 -10.45 -18.26
C SER A 171 2.50 -9.61 -19.54
N LYS A 172 3.06 -8.39 -19.46
CA LYS A 172 3.22 -7.52 -20.63
C LYS A 172 4.34 -8.00 -21.55
N GLU A 173 4.18 -7.72 -22.86
CA GLU A 173 5.14 -8.18 -23.88
C GLU A 173 6.53 -7.59 -23.75
N ASN A 174 6.64 -6.33 -23.34
CA ASN A 174 7.92 -5.62 -23.24
C ASN A 174 8.40 -5.53 -21.80
N ASN A 175 9.67 -5.86 -21.58
CA ASN A 175 10.33 -5.62 -20.30
C ASN A 175 10.33 -4.13 -19.99
N LYS A 176 10.23 -3.78 -18.72
CA LYS A 176 10.16 -2.41 -18.25
C LYS A 176 11.12 -2.19 -17.09
N SER A 177 11.85 -1.09 -17.12
CA SER A 177 12.67 -0.64 -16.01
C SER A 177 12.28 0.79 -15.63
N ILE A 178 12.06 1.02 -14.35
CA ILE A 178 11.66 2.32 -13.81
C ILE A 178 12.58 2.66 -12.66
N GLU A 179 13.13 3.87 -12.69
CA GLU A 179 13.96 4.39 -11.60
C GLU A 179 13.15 5.39 -10.76
N PHE A 180 13.22 5.23 -9.45
CA PHE A 180 12.58 6.13 -8.50
C PHE A 180 13.39 6.19 -7.20
N LYS A 181 13.73 7.39 -6.74
CA LYS A 181 14.50 7.64 -5.51
C LYS A 181 15.80 6.82 -5.41
N GLY A 182 16.52 6.67 -6.53
CA GLY A 182 17.77 5.90 -6.59
C GLY A 182 17.60 4.39 -6.66
N TYR A 183 16.37 3.88 -6.62
CA TYR A 183 16.06 2.47 -6.75
C TYR A 183 15.60 2.13 -8.16
N LYS A 184 16.00 0.95 -8.64
CA LYS A 184 15.63 0.44 -9.95
C LYS A 184 14.67 -0.71 -9.83
N PHE A 185 13.46 -0.55 -10.37
CA PHE A 185 12.41 -1.56 -10.45
C PHE A 185 12.42 -2.20 -11.83
N ILE A 186 12.56 -3.52 -11.89
CA ILE A 186 12.69 -4.27 -13.13
C ILE A 186 11.51 -5.22 -13.27
N PHE A 187 10.77 -5.08 -14.36
CA PHE A 187 9.63 -5.90 -14.74
C PHE A 187 9.97 -6.69 -16.00
N GLU A 188 10.18 -7.99 -15.87
CA GLU A 188 10.55 -8.89 -16.96
C GLU A 188 9.43 -9.85 -17.29
N LYS A 189 9.11 -9.99 -18.59
CA LYS A 189 8.04 -10.88 -19.06
C LYS A 189 8.22 -12.31 -18.54
N GLY A 190 7.15 -12.86 -17.97
CA GLY A 190 7.14 -14.24 -17.46
C GLY A 190 7.91 -14.46 -16.16
N ASN A 191 8.56 -13.41 -15.63
CA ASN A 191 9.30 -13.50 -14.39
C ASN A 191 8.59 -12.78 -13.24
N SER A 192 8.87 -13.22 -12.01
CA SER A 192 8.53 -12.46 -10.83
C SER A 192 9.38 -11.19 -10.79
N THR A 193 8.77 -10.07 -10.42
CA THR A 193 9.50 -8.80 -10.31
C THR A 193 10.54 -8.88 -9.19
N LYS A 194 11.76 -8.46 -9.51
CA LYS A 194 12.79 -8.26 -8.49
C LYS A 194 12.59 -6.90 -7.86
N LEU A 195 12.07 -6.89 -6.64
CA LEU A 195 11.98 -5.68 -5.83
C LEU A 195 13.33 -5.40 -5.17
N PRO A 196 13.73 -4.11 -5.07
CA PRO A 196 14.95 -3.72 -4.34
C PRO A 196 14.81 -3.85 -2.82
N PHE A 197 13.63 -4.26 -2.32
CA PHE A 197 13.27 -4.35 -0.91
C PHE A 197 12.49 -5.63 -0.62
N SER A 198 12.36 -5.97 0.66
CA SER A 198 11.33 -6.91 1.13
C SER A 198 9.92 -6.33 0.90
N LEU A 199 8.89 -7.19 0.89
CA LEU A 199 7.51 -6.73 0.66
C LEU A 199 7.03 -5.71 1.70
N ILE A 200 7.41 -5.87 2.97
CA ILE A 200 7.04 -4.90 4.00
C ILE A 200 7.72 -3.55 3.79
N GLU A 201 9.02 -3.55 3.48
CA GLU A 201 9.76 -2.33 3.18
C GLU A 201 9.17 -1.62 1.98
N TYR A 202 8.81 -2.40 0.95
CA TYR A 202 8.16 -1.88 -0.23
C TYR A 202 6.82 -1.22 0.11
N ASN A 203 5.98 -1.85 0.92
CA ASN A 203 4.67 -1.30 1.31
C ASN A 203 4.84 0.01 2.10
N VAL A 204 5.80 0.09 3.02
CA VAL A 204 6.12 1.33 3.75
C VAL A 204 6.58 2.42 2.78
N PHE A 205 7.54 2.09 1.91
CA PHE A 205 8.11 3.02 0.93
C PHE A 205 7.05 3.57 -0.02
N ILE A 206 6.21 2.71 -0.59
CA ILE A 206 5.14 3.14 -1.52
C ILE A 206 4.09 3.97 -0.79
N ALA A 207 3.67 3.57 0.41
CA ALA A 207 2.66 4.31 1.16
C ALA A 207 3.13 5.74 1.47
N GLU A 208 4.38 5.91 1.90
CA GLU A 208 4.97 7.22 2.16
C GLU A 208 4.89 8.14 0.94
N HIS A 209 5.38 7.67 -0.20
CA HIS A 209 5.45 8.49 -1.40
C HIS A 209 4.10 8.69 -2.09
N ILE A 210 3.16 7.76 -1.95
CA ILE A 210 1.78 7.95 -2.43
C ILE A 210 1.04 9.00 -1.58
N ILE A 211 1.27 9.03 -0.25
CA ILE A 211 0.75 10.10 0.59
C ILE A 211 1.26 11.47 0.11
N ASP A 212 2.58 11.58 -0.16
CA ASP A 212 3.18 12.81 -0.73
C ASP A 212 2.54 13.21 -2.06
N LEU A 213 2.30 12.24 -2.94
CA LEU A 213 1.67 12.48 -4.24
C LEU A 213 0.23 12.99 -4.08
N ILE A 214 -0.55 12.43 -3.17
CA ILE A 214 -1.93 12.86 -2.88
C ILE A 214 -1.93 14.28 -2.29
N GLU A 215 -1.02 14.61 -1.38
CA GLU A 215 -0.87 15.96 -0.85
C GLU A 215 -0.62 16.98 -1.97
N LYS A 216 0.28 16.66 -2.92
CA LYS A 216 0.55 17.50 -4.09
C LYS A 216 -0.68 17.69 -4.98
N ILE A 217 -1.43 16.61 -5.25
CA ILE A 217 -2.64 16.70 -6.07
C ILE A 217 -3.70 17.53 -5.36
N ASN A 218 -3.88 17.36 -4.05
CA ASN A 218 -4.82 18.17 -3.26
C ASN A 218 -4.50 19.66 -3.35
N GLN A 219 -3.22 20.06 -3.23
CA GLN A 219 -2.79 21.44 -3.40
C GLN A 219 -3.14 22.00 -4.79
N LYS A 220 -3.07 21.19 -5.85
CA LYS A 220 -3.42 21.61 -7.21
C LYS A 220 -4.93 21.73 -7.43
N THR A 221 -5.72 21.09 -6.59
CA THR A 221 -7.20 21.07 -6.68
C THR A 221 -7.89 21.99 -5.69
N GLU A 222 -7.16 22.85 -4.96
CA GLU A 222 -7.72 23.77 -3.95
C GLU A 222 -8.81 24.71 -4.48
N LYS A 223 -8.74 25.05 -5.77
CA LYS A 223 -9.73 25.93 -6.43
C LYS A 223 -11.08 25.26 -6.69
N ILE A 224 -11.16 23.94 -6.57
CA ILE A 224 -12.41 23.19 -6.75
C ILE A 224 -13.15 23.24 -5.42
N ASP A 225 -14.39 23.72 -5.44
CA ASP A 225 -15.16 23.93 -4.20
C ASP A 225 -15.38 22.61 -3.45
N TYR A 226 -15.86 21.56 -4.14
CA TYR A 226 -16.22 20.28 -3.53
C TYR A 226 -16.08 19.12 -4.49
N ILE A 227 -15.49 18.01 -4.04
CA ILE A 227 -15.42 16.76 -4.78
C ILE A 227 -16.04 15.66 -3.94
N GLU A 228 -17.25 15.27 -4.30
CA GLU A 228 -18.04 14.32 -3.52
C GLU A 228 -17.36 12.95 -3.43
N ASP A 229 -17.29 12.43 -2.19
CA ASP A 229 -16.85 11.07 -1.90
C ASP A 229 -18.06 10.13 -1.89
N ASN A 230 -18.23 9.35 -2.95
CA ASN A 230 -19.33 8.43 -3.10
C ASN A 230 -19.28 7.25 -2.10
N TYR A 231 -18.10 6.93 -1.54
CA TYR A 231 -17.96 5.88 -0.53
C TYR A 231 -18.43 6.32 0.84
N ALA A 232 -18.37 7.62 1.16
CA ALA A 232 -18.85 8.14 2.43
C ALA A 232 -20.38 8.02 2.59
N LYS A 233 -21.10 7.65 1.53
CA LYS A 233 -22.56 7.45 1.53
C LYS A 233 -22.99 6.03 1.86
N ILE A 234 -22.08 5.08 1.96
CA ILE A 234 -22.41 3.71 2.37
C ILE A 234 -22.61 3.73 3.87
N GLU A 235 -23.83 4.06 4.29
CA GLU A 235 -24.28 3.82 5.66
C GLU A 235 -24.49 2.31 5.79
N PHE A 236 -23.67 1.66 6.61
CA PHE A 236 -23.99 0.32 7.06
C PHE A 236 -25.20 0.45 7.98
N THR A 237 -26.40 0.15 7.47
CA THR A 237 -27.56 -0.07 8.31
C THR A 237 -27.25 -1.30 9.15
N ASN A 238 -26.97 -1.08 10.44
CA ASN A 238 -26.95 -2.16 11.42
C ASN A 238 -28.40 -2.66 11.54
N GLU A 239 -28.77 -3.69 10.78
CA GLU A 239 -29.94 -4.52 11.08
C GLU A 239 -29.56 -5.57 12.14
#